data_0b7a4ac2a933d8d7149e4eb7016e29e5
#
_entry.id   0b7a4ac2a933d8d7149e4eb7016e29e5
#
_cell.length_a   1.000
_cell.length_b   1.000
_cell.length_c   1.000
_cell.angle_alpha   90.00
_cell.angle_beta   90.00
_cell.angle_gamma   90.00
#
_symmetry.space_group_name_H-M   'P 1'
#
loop_
_entity.id
_entity.type
_entity.pdbx_description
1 polymer ?
#
loop_
_entity_poly.entity_id
_entity_poly.type
_entity_poly.pdbx_seq_one_letter_code
_entity_poly.pdbx_strand_id
1 'polypeptide(L)'
;TVETVRFIGVDTPETHHPDRPVECYGREAAEYTKQLIGKQKVRLQADPLDTNRDRYNRLLRYVYLPDNSLVQQKLISEGYGFAYTFFPFTKTLEFSNYEQQAKAAGKGLWAACQVNVEANGSKHTNPAQL
;
A
#
# COMPACT_ATOMS: atom_id res chain seq x y z
N THR A 1 -23.35 -8.96 0.12
CA THR A 1 -22.75 -8.11 1.15
C THR A 1 -21.51 -7.42 0.62
N VAL A 2 -21.39 -6.13 0.83
CA VAL A 2 -20.22 -5.35 0.43
C VAL A 2 -19.31 -5.20 1.65
N GLU A 3 -18.02 -5.49 1.46
CA GLU A 3 -17.01 -5.36 2.50
C GLU A 3 -15.92 -4.40 2.07
N THR A 4 -15.41 -3.62 3.02
CA THR A 4 -14.22 -2.79 2.80
C THR A 4 -12.98 -3.59 3.19
N VAL A 5 -11.98 -3.58 2.32
CA VAL A 5 -10.73 -4.31 2.54
C VAL A 5 -9.60 -3.31 2.77
N ARG A 6 -8.83 -3.54 3.85
CA ARG A 6 -7.54 -2.88 4.10
C ARG A 6 -6.44 -3.83 3.65
N PHE A 7 -5.59 -3.38 2.75
CA PHE A 7 -4.48 -4.20 2.24
C PHE A 7 -3.43 -4.40 3.33
N ILE A 8 -3.14 -5.65 3.67
CA ILE A 8 -2.12 -5.96 4.68
C ILE A 8 -0.75 -5.47 4.20
N GLY A 9 -0.03 -4.79 5.08
CA GLY A 9 1.39 -4.50 4.91
C GLY A 9 1.74 -3.41 3.91
N VAL A 10 0.78 -2.67 3.39
CA VAL A 10 1.00 -1.58 2.42
C VAL A 10 0.35 -0.31 2.92
N ASP A 11 1.09 0.79 2.80
CA ASP A 11 0.57 2.13 3.02
C ASP A 11 0.85 2.97 1.78
N THR A 12 -0.21 3.52 1.18
CA THR A 12 -0.09 4.40 0.01
C THR A 12 -0.20 5.86 0.45
N PRO A 13 0.38 6.81 -0.33
CA PRO A 13 0.23 8.22 -0.01
C PRO A 13 -1.24 8.64 0.08
N GLU A 14 -1.54 9.54 0.99
CA GLU A 14 -2.91 9.92 1.34
C GLU A 14 -3.61 10.73 0.26
N THR A 15 -4.89 10.45 0.00
CA THR A 15 -5.72 11.19 -0.94
C THR A 15 -6.97 11.80 -0.31
N HIS A 16 -7.47 11.25 0.78
CA HIS A 16 -8.80 11.58 1.32
C HIS A 16 -8.82 11.94 2.81
N HIS A 17 -7.68 12.36 3.35
CA HIS A 17 -7.64 12.76 4.75
C HIS A 17 -8.27 14.15 4.90
N PRO A 18 -9.25 14.36 5.82
CA PRO A 18 -9.95 15.65 5.95
C PRO A 18 -9.03 16.78 6.41
N ASP A 19 -7.97 16.48 7.17
CA ASP A 19 -7.07 17.47 7.77
C ASP A 19 -5.70 17.55 7.08
N ARG A 20 -5.53 16.85 5.96
CA ARG A 20 -4.24 16.81 5.24
C ARG A 20 -4.44 17.02 3.75
N PRO A 21 -3.50 17.69 3.08
CA PRO A 21 -3.55 17.78 1.63
C PRO A 21 -3.29 16.42 1.00
N VAL A 22 -3.64 16.29 -0.27
CA VAL A 22 -3.26 15.12 -1.07
C VAL A 22 -1.75 15.04 -1.10
N GLU A 23 -1.21 13.86 -0.79
CA GLU A 23 0.22 13.62 -0.79
C GLU A 23 0.73 13.30 -2.19
N CYS A 24 2.00 13.62 -2.45
CA CYS A 24 2.67 13.29 -3.70
C CYS A 24 2.50 11.80 -3.97
N TYR A 25 2.10 11.44 -5.18
CA TYR A 25 1.83 10.08 -5.66
C TYR A 25 0.55 9.45 -5.11
N GLY A 26 -0.23 10.16 -4.29
CA GLY A 26 -1.50 9.61 -3.76
C GLY A 26 -2.50 9.29 -4.87
N ARG A 27 -2.70 10.22 -5.80
CA ARG A 27 -3.62 10.03 -6.94
C ARG A 27 -3.11 8.94 -7.87
N GLU A 28 -1.82 8.92 -8.15
CA GLU A 28 -1.17 7.93 -9.01
C GLU A 28 -1.33 6.52 -8.41
N ALA A 29 -1.13 6.37 -7.10
CA ALA A 29 -1.32 5.08 -6.42
C ALA A 29 -2.78 4.62 -6.47
N ALA A 30 -3.72 5.52 -6.22
CA ALA A 30 -5.15 5.22 -6.28
C ALA A 30 -5.56 4.78 -7.70
N GLU A 31 -5.11 5.51 -8.71
CA GLU A 31 -5.41 5.19 -10.11
C GLU A 31 -4.77 3.87 -10.54
N TYR A 32 -3.53 3.63 -10.16
CA TYR A 32 -2.85 2.37 -10.45
C TYR A 32 -3.58 1.18 -9.84
N THR A 33 -4.00 1.28 -8.58
CA THR A 33 -4.75 0.23 -7.90
C THR A 33 -6.07 -0.04 -8.61
N LYS A 34 -6.78 1.02 -8.99
CA LYS A 34 -8.04 0.92 -9.70
C LYS A 34 -7.89 0.24 -11.06
N GLN A 35 -6.88 0.61 -11.82
CA GLN A 35 -6.60 -0.01 -13.13
C GLN A 35 -6.16 -1.46 -12.98
N LEU A 36 -5.34 -1.75 -11.97
CA LEU A 36 -4.79 -3.08 -11.74
C LEU A 36 -5.88 -4.08 -11.38
N ILE A 37 -6.79 -3.71 -10.50
CA ILE A 37 -7.89 -4.58 -10.05
C ILE A 37 -9.05 -4.51 -11.05
N GLY A 38 -9.43 -3.31 -11.48
CA GLY A 38 -10.55 -3.10 -12.39
C GLY A 38 -11.82 -3.74 -11.86
N LYS A 39 -12.50 -4.46 -12.75
CA LYS A 39 -13.72 -5.22 -12.42
C LYS A 39 -13.44 -6.71 -12.27
N GLN A 40 -12.18 -7.09 -12.15
CA GLN A 40 -11.79 -8.49 -12.02
C GLN A 40 -12.19 -9.05 -10.67
N LYS A 41 -12.52 -10.33 -10.65
CA LYS A 41 -12.65 -11.07 -9.38
C LYS A 41 -11.28 -11.32 -8.81
N VAL A 42 -11.10 -11.02 -7.53
CA VAL A 42 -9.84 -11.19 -6.84
C VAL A 42 -9.99 -12.26 -5.76
N ARG A 43 -8.87 -12.87 -5.37
CA ARG A 43 -8.84 -13.78 -4.23
C ARG A 43 -8.33 -13.03 -3.01
N LEU A 44 -9.06 -13.13 -1.91
CA LEU A 44 -8.68 -12.52 -0.64
C LEU A 44 -8.13 -13.59 0.29
N GLN A 45 -6.99 -13.33 0.90
CA GLN A 45 -6.35 -14.25 1.83
C GLN A 45 -6.00 -13.54 3.13
N ALA A 46 -6.45 -14.10 4.25
CA ALA A 46 -6.09 -13.62 5.58
C ALA A 46 -4.67 -14.05 5.95
N ASP A 47 -4.07 -13.34 6.91
CA ASP A 47 -2.78 -13.71 7.48
C ASP A 47 -2.98 -14.20 8.90
N PRO A 48 -2.42 -15.37 9.28
CA PRO A 48 -2.61 -15.92 10.62
C PRO A 48 -2.01 -15.07 11.73
N LEU A 49 -1.06 -14.21 11.44
CA LEU A 49 -0.45 -13.31 12.43
C LEU A 49 -1.23 -12.02 12.64
N ASP A 50 -2.14 -11.69 11.71
CA ASP A 50 -2.90 -10.46 11.78
C ASP A 50 -4.32 -10.73 12.26
N THR A 51 -5.02 -9.66 12.67
CA THR A 51 -6.43 -9.79 13.04
C THR A 51 -7.30 -9.90 11.78
N ASN A 52 -8.51 -10.42 11.95
CA ASN A 52 -9.44 -10.55 10.83
C ASN A 52 -9.88 -9.17 10.31
N ARG A 53 -10.10 -8.23 11.23
CA ARG A 53 -10.55 -6.89 10.90
C ARG A 53 -9.74 -5.86 11.68
N ASP A 54 -9.60 -4.67 11.12
CA ASP A 54 -8.97 -3.56 11.83
C ASP A 54 -10.00 -2.85 12.72
N ARG A 55 -9.56 -1.78 13.41
CA ARG A 55 -10.43 -1.02 14.32
C ARG A 55 -11.57 -0.28 13.61
N TYR A 56 -11.50 -0.15 12.29
CA TYR A 56 -12.56 0.44 11.46
C TYR A 56 -13.45 -0.62 10.83
N ASN A 57 -13.34 -1.88 11.28
CA ASN A 57 -14.12 -3.02 10.80
C ASN A 57 -13.85 -3.38 9.34
N ARG A 58 -12.69 -3.02 8.80
CA ARG A 58 -12.26 -3.42 7.45
C ARG A 58 -11.56 -4.78 7.53
N LEU A 59 -11.81 -5.63 6.55
CA LEU A 59 -11.12 -6.91 6.43
C LEU A 59 -9.65 -6.69 6.10
N LEU A 60 -8.76 -7.33 6.85
CA LEU A 60 -7.32 -7.30 6.58
C LEU A 60 -6.96 -8.49 5.70
N ARG A 61 -6.59 -8.22 4.45
CA ARG A 61 -6.38 -9.28 3.45
C ARG A 61 -5.22 -8.98 2.52
N TYR A 62 -4.56 -10.03 2.07
CA TYR A 62 -3.78 -10.01 0.82
C TYR A 62 -4.76 -10.11 -0.33
N VAL A 63 -4.44 -9.45 -1.43
CA VAL A 63 -5.30 -9.42 -2.62
C VAL A 63 -4.54 -10.02 -3.80
N TYR A 64 -5.05 -11.13 -4.33
CA TYR A 64 -4.46 -11.82 -5.47
C TYR A 64 -5.34 -11.62 -6.71
N LEU A 65 -4.70 -11.26 -7.82
CA LEU A 65 -5.35 -11.12 -9.12
C LEU A 65 -5.62 -12.51 -9.73
N PRO A 66 -6.45 -12.59 -10.80
CA PRO A 66 -6.72 -13.88 -11.45
C PRO A 66 -5.47 -14.63 -11.92
N ASP A 67 -4.40 -13.90 -12.29
CA ASP A 67 -3.12 -14.51 -12.68
C ASP A 67 -2.26 -14.94 -11.48
N ASN A 68 -2.82 -14.85 -10.28
CA ASN A 68 -2.17 -15.20 -9.01
C ASN A 68 -1.06 -14.21 -8.59
N SER A 69 -0.97 -13.04 -9.19
CA SER A 69 -0.05 -12.01 -8.73
C SER A 69 -0.63 -11.26 -7.52
N LEU A 70 0.25 -10.85 -6.63
CA LEU A 70 -0.11 -10.18 -5.37
C LEU A 70 -0.15 -8.66 -5.60
N VAL A 71 -1.30 -8.06 -5.37
CA VAL A 71 -1.49 -6.60 -5.55
C VAL A 71 -0.52 -5.81 -4.68
N GLN A 72 -0.34 -6.20 -3.41
CA GLN A 72 0.59 -5.53 -2.49
C GLN A 72 2.02 -5.53 -3.03
N GLN A 73 2.48 -6.64 -3.59
CA GLN A 73 3.81 -6.71 -4.18
C GLN A 73 3.96 -5.71 -5.33
N LYS A 74 2.97 -5.64 -6.20
CA LYS A 74 3.00 -4.70 -7.33
C LYS A 74 3.02 -3.25 -6.86
N LEU A 75 2.21 -2.92 -5.86
CA LEU A 75 2.17 -1.57 -5.29
C LEU A 75 3.53 -1.15 -4.72
N ILE A 76 4.16 -2.02 -3.95
CA ILE A 76 5.46 -1.72 -3.32
C ILE A 76 6.57 -1.73 -4.37
N SER A 77 6.65 -2.77 -5.19
CA SER A 77 7.74 -2.95 -6.16
C SER A 77 7.75 -1.88 -7.25
N GLU A 78 6.60 -1.37 -7.64
CA GLU A 78 6.50 -0.31 -8.65
C GLU A 78 6.53 1.10 -8.06
N GLY A 79 6.66 1.21 -6.74
CA GLY A 79 6.83 2.50 -6.06
C GLY A 79 5.55 3.29 -5.87
N TYR A 80 4.43 2.64 -5.69
CA TYR A 80 3.15 3.30 -5.39
C TYR A 80 2.80 3.30 -3.90
N GLY A 81 3.57 2.56 -3.08
CA GLY A 81 3.31 2.49 -1.65
C GLY A 81 4.53 2.06 -0.87
N PHE A 82 4.41 2.18 0.44
CA PHE A 82 5.42 1.78 1.40
C PHE A 82 5.08 0.41 1.99
N ALA A 83 6.10 -0.35 2.36
CA ALA A 83 5.90 -1.49 3.24
C ALA A 83 5.47 -0.96 4.61
N TYR A 84 4.33 -1.42 5.11
CA TYR A 84 3.78 -0.99 6.39
C TYR A 84 3.94 -2.14 7.40
N THR A 85 4.94 -2.03 8.25
CA THR A 85 5.41 -3.14 9.10
C THR A 85 5.15 -2.92 10.60
N PHE A 86 4.23 -2.02 10.96
CA PHE A 86 3.91 -1.70 12.36
C PHE A 86 3.13 -2.80 13.06
N PHE A 87 2.48 -3.68 12.32
CA PHE A 87 1.73 -4.83 12.85
C PHE A 87 2.31 -6.12 12.28
N PRO A 88 2.28 -7.23 13.05
CA PRO A 88 2.85 -8.48 12.55
C PRO A 88 2.06 -9.06 11.37
N PHE A 89 2.78 -9.50 10.35
CA PHE A 89 2.25 -10.28 9.25
C PHE A 89 3.36 -11.15 8.65
N THR A 90 2.99 -12.28 8.03
CA THR A 90 3.97 -13.28 7.62
C THR A 90 4.89 -12.82 6.50
N LYS A 91 4.46 -11.87 5.66
CA LYS A 91 5.23 -11.38 4.51
C LYS A 91 6.05 -10.12 4.80
N THR A 92 6.28 -9.80 6.06
CA THR A 92 7.00 -8.60 6.47
C THR A 92 8.37 -8.47 5.79
N LEU A 93 9.16 -9.53 5.82
CA LEU A 93 10.51 -9.50 5.22
C LEU A 93 10.45 -9.33 3.71
N GLU A 94 9.56 -10.05 3.05
CA GLU A 94 9.36 -9.95 1.61
C GLU A 94 8.98 -8.53 1.20
N PHE A 95 8.03 -7.92 1.90
CA PHE A 95 7.57 -6.56 1.60
C PHE A 95 8.67 -5.52 1.84
N SER A 96 9.45 -5.69 2.90
CA SER A 96 10.59 -4.82 3.17
C SER A 96 11.64 -4.91 2.06
N ASN A 97 11.88 -6.10 1.54
CA ASN A 97 12.81 -6.30 0.41
C ASN A 97 12.28 -5.65 -0.87
N TYR A 98 10.99 -5.77 -1.17
CA TYR A 98 10.39 -5.10 -2.33
C TYR A 98 10.56 -3.58 -2.22
N GLU A 99 10.36 -3.03 -1.03
CA GLU A 99 10.53 -1.59 -0.79
C GLU A 99 11.97 -1.15 -1.04
N GLN A 100 12.95 -1.88 -0.51
CA GLN A 100 14.37 -1.56 -0.69
C GLN A 100 14.75 -1.59 -2.16
N GLN A 101 14.27 -2.56 -2.91
CA GLN A 101 14.53 -2.67 -4.35
C GLN A 101 13.90 -1.51 -5.12
N ALA A 102 12.66 -1.16 -4.82
CA ALA A 102 11.97 -0.05 -5.46
C ALA A 102 12.68 1.28 -5.17
N LYS A 103 13.09 1.50 -3.94
CA LYS A 103 13.84 2.68 -3.50
C LYS A 103 15.17 2.79 -4.24
N ALA A 104 15.93 1.71 -4.29
CA ALA A 104 17.23 1.68 -4.97
C ALA A 104 17.12 1.94 -6.47
N ALA A 105 16.04 1.48 -7.10
CA ALA A 105 15.80 1.65 -8.53
C ALA A 105 15.10 2.99 -8.86
N GLY A 106 14.72 3.77 -7.87
CA GLY A 106 14.00 5.04 -8.08
C GLY A 106 12.63 4.85 -8.71
N LYS A 107 11.90 3.81 -8.31
CA LYS A 107 10.57 3.53 -8.84
C LYS A 107 9.53 4.47 -8.26
N GLY A 108 8.64 4.98 -9.09
CA GLY A 108 7.45 5.72 -8.69
C GLY A 108 7.73 6.86 -7.71
N LEU A 109 7.16 6.80 -6.52
CA LEU A 109 7.28 7.85 -5.51
C LEU A 109 8.73 8.11 -5.06
N TRP A 110 9.60 7.10 -5.17
CA TRP A 110 10.99 7.23 -4.74
C TRP A 110 11.80 8.20 -5.61
N ALA A 111 11.41 8.35 -6.88
CA ALA A 111 12.00 9.34 -7.79
C ALA A 111 11.20 10.64 -7.82
N ALA A 112 9.87 10.56 -7.74
CA ALA A 112 8.98 11.69 -7.99
C ALA A 112 8.73 12.55 -6.75
N CYS A 113 8.92 12.01 -5.55
CA CYS A 113 8.51 12.65 -4.30
C CYS A 113 9.67 12.79 -3.32
N GLN A 114 9.50 13.66 -2.33
CA GLN A 114 10.29 13.60 -1.11
C GLN A 114 9.61 12.67 -0.13
N VAL A 115 10.36 11.77 0.47
CA VAL A 115 9.86 10.84 1.48
C VAL A 115 10.32 11.33 2.84
N ASN A 116 9.38 11.60 3.72
CA ASN A 116 9.63 12.02 5.09
C ASN A 116 9.36 10.85 6.03
N VAL A 117 10.30 10.58 6.92
CA VAL A 117 10.17 9.53 7.94
C VAL A 117 10.03 10.19 9.29
N GLU A 118 8.92 9.93 9.97
CA GLU A 118 8.67 10.47 11.30
C GLU A 118 9.45 9.71 12.37
N ALA A 119 9.49 10.26 13.58
CA ALA A 119 10.21 9.66 14.71
C ALA A 119 9.75 8.24 15.03
N ASN A 120 8.46 7.94 14.81
CA ASN A 120 7.90 6.61 15.04
C ASN A 120 8.14 5.63 13.87
N GLY A 121 8.83 6.06 12.80
CA GLY A 121 9.09 5.25 11.61
C GLY A 121 8.02 5.35 10.51
N SER A 122 6.95 6.09 10.76
CA SER A 122 5.89 6.33 9.78
C SER A 122 6.43 7.14 8.59
N LYS A 123 6.04 6.75 7.38
CA LYS A 123 6.53 7.37 6.14
C LYS A 123 5.41 8.13 5.43
N HIS A 124 5.77 9.29 4.91
CA HIS A 124 4.85 10.15 4.14
C HIS A 124 5.59 10.73 2.96
N THR A 125 4.86 11.06 1.91
CA THR A 125 5.38 11.90 0.85
C THR A 125 5.00 13.36 1.11
N ASN A 126 5.71 14.28 0.46
CA ASN A 126 5.39 15.70 0.49
C ASN A 126 4.00 15.95 -0.11
N PRO A 127 3.37 17.11 0.17
CA PRO A 127 2.10 17.48 -0.46
C PRO A 127 2.22 17.46 -1.99
N ALA A 128 1.17 17.00 -2.66
CA ALA A 128 1.11 17.02 -4.12
C ALA A 128 1.10 18.45 -4.61
N GLN A 129 1.81 18.71 -5.70
CA GLN A 129 1.77 19.99 -6.37
C GLN A 129 0.51 20.10 -7.23
N LEU A 130 -0.13 21.25 -7.18
CA LEU A 130 -1.33 21.54 -7.96
C LEU A 130 -0.97 22.13 -9.32
#